data_9ec5ccbd895fb337554d742bf64aaea7
#
_entry.id   9ec5ccbd895fb337554d742bf64aaea7
#
_cell.length_a   1.000
_cell.length_b   1.000
_cell.length_c   1.000
_cell.angle_alpha   90.00
_cell.angle_beta   90.00
_cell.angle_gamma   90.00
#
_symmetry.space_group_name_H-M   'P 1'
#
loop_
_entity.id
_entity.type
_entity.pdbx_description
1 polymer ?
#
loop_
_entity_poly.entity_id
_entity_poly.type
_entity_poly.pdbx_seq_one_letter_code
_entity_poly.pdbx_strand_id
1 'polypeptide(L)'
;MLALASLVLATLVSVAVVGWMPRPPPPPMRLDQAIQVLRGERSAAALGLHLETRASAPEGTSNDWLTHLVAAQLRQPLEHVKLVWGRRSKAPEVQVIEGGAVLDAKARADALQAQVAVLTAMQWTPFELAVRQADGRWQVVGSDHSDLAAWRRQVVLALVAGTVLLAPLAAWASIRLGRPLRRLAEASANVDLQASTPLPDDGPCEVQVLARAISAGRERLHEQAQEMTRMLAAVAHDLRTPLTGLRLRAEFAPPQQAARMVADIERMDAMIEQVLDYARGELQPLQMHPLDLAVLLEECVQSALLRGIDISFDGPDTLRWQGDALLLRRAIDNLIDNADRYAGAVQLRAAVCGNVAHLDVMDRGPGIDEADRTRLLQPFQRSESSRSRATGGAGLGLAVAANVARRHAGELQLLHREGGGLIARLLLGSAC
;
A
#
# COMPACT_ATOMS: atom_id res chain seq x y z
N MET A 1 -9.11 4.02 -1.46
CA MET A 1 -9.87 2.78 -1.78
C MET A 1 -9.90 1.82 -0.58
N LEU A 2 -8.78 1.41 0.01
CA LEU A 2 -8.74 0.49 1.16
C LEU A 2 -9.54 0.97 2.39
N ALA A 3 -9.43 2.25 2.78
CA ALA A 3 -10.17 2.81 3.92
C ALA A 3 -11.68 2.80 3.70
N LEU A 4 -12.16 3.08 2.50
CA LEU A 4 -13.58 3.00 2.15
C LEU A 4 -14.07 1.55 2.16
N ALA A 5 -13.29 0.63 1.60
CA ALA A 5 -13.60 -0.79 1.60
C ALA A 5 -13.67 -1.36 3.02
N SER A 6 -12.73 -0.97 3.91
CA SER A 6 -12.74 -1.40 5.32
C SER A 6 -13.93 -0.85 6.10
N LEU A 7 -14.35 0.39 5.85
CA LEU A 7 -15.54 0.98 6.48
C LEU A 7 -16.81 0.27 6.03
N VAL A 8 -16.95 0.00 4.73
CA VAL A 8 -18.10 -0.75 4.19
C VAL A 8 -18.13 -2.18 4.72
N LEU A 9 -16.97 -2.85 4.78
CA LEU A 9 -16.87 -4.19 5.34
C LEU A 9 -17.22 -4.21 6.82
N ALA A 10 -16.72 -3.26 7.61
CA ALA A 10 -17.01 -3.15 9.04
C ALA A 10 -18.51 -2.93 9.29
N THR A 11 -19.18 -2.11 8.48
CA THR A 11 -20.63 -1.91 8.60
C THR A 11 -21.44 -3.12 8.17
N LEU A 12 -21.04 -3.83 7.11
CA LEU A 12 -21.68 -5.08 6.71
C LEU A 12 -21.57 -6.15 7.81
N VAL A 13 -20.38 -6.29 8.42
CA VAL A 13 -20.16 -7.19 9.55
C VAL A 13 -21.01 -6.79 10.75
N SER A 14 -21.09 -5.49 11.09
CA SER A 14 -21.90 -4.99 12.19
C SER A 14 -23.40 -5.24 11.97
N VAL A 15 -23.91 -5.02 10.78
CA VAL A 15 -25.31 -5.32 10.40
C VAL A 15 -25.57 -6.83 10.49
N ALA A 16 -24.64 -7.66 10.03
CA ALA A 16 -24.76 -9.12 10.13
C ALA A 16 -24.77 -9.59 11.59
N VAL A 17 -23.90 -9.03 12.45
CA VAL A 17 -23.85 -9.33 13.88
C VAL A 17 -25.16 -8.95 14.57
N VAL A 18 -25.72 -7.76 14.29
CA VAL A 18 -27.03 -7.33 14.82
C VAL A 18 -28.15 -8.24 14.32
N GLY A 19 -28.08 -8.69 13.07
CA GLY A 19 -29.01 -9.65 12.50
C GLY A 19 -28.99 -11.03 13.17
N TRP A 20 -27.79 -11.47 13.58
CA TRP A 20 -27.54 -12.78 14.22
C TRP A 20 -27.63 -12.75 15.74
N MET A 21 -27.70 -11.58 16.35
CA MET A 21 -27.78 -11.43 17.80
C MET A 21 -28.99 -12.19 18.35
N PRO A 22 -28.80 -13.09 19.34
CA PRO A 22 -29.91 -13.82 19.93
C PRO A 22 -30.94 -12.82 20.49
N ARG A 23 -32.22 -13.16 20.35
CA ARG A 23 -33.30 -12.32 20.86
C ARG A 23 -33.09 -12.12 22.36
N PRO A 24 -33.11 -10.90 22.86
CA PRO A 24 -33.10 -10.66 24.30
C PRO A 24 -34.26 -11.42 24.94
N PRO A 25 -34.08 -11.93 26.16
CA PRO A 25 -35.19 -12.59 26.85
C PRO A 25 -36.36 -11.60 26.96
N PRO A 26 -37.59 -12.07 26.76
CA PRO A 26 -38.74 -11.23 26.93
C PRO A 26 -38.80 -10.66 28.38
N PRO A 27 -39.38 -9.47 28.57
CA PRO A 27 -39.44 -8.84 29.89
C PRO A 27 -40.14 -9.71 30.92
N PRO A 28 -39.74 -9.65 32.20
CA PRO A 28 -40.47 -10.38 33.25
C PRO A 28 -41.91 -9.88 33.37
N MET A 29 -42.80 -10.79 33.67
CA MET A 29 -44.24 -10.51 33.76
C MET A 29 -44.73 -10.67 35.20
N ARG A 30 -45.78 -9.92 35.53
CA ARG A 30 -46.50 -10.07 36.81
C ARG A 30 -47.80 -10.82 36.58
N LEU A 31 -48.08 -11.74 37.49
CA LEU A 31 -49.28 -12.61 37.39
C LEU A 31 -50.55 -11.81 37.62
N ASP A 32 -50.56 -10.82 38.55
CA ASP A 32 -51.70 -9.93 38.81
C ASP A 32 -52.08 -9.12 37.55
N GLN A 33 -51.11 -8.68 36.77
CA GLN A 33 -51.37 -7.94 35.52
C GLN A 33 -51.99 -8.82 34.47
N ALA A 34 -51.50 -10.05 34.30
CA ALA A 34 -52.08 -11.01 33.34
C ALA A 34 -53.54 -11.36 33.72
N ILE A 35 -53.83 -11.52 35.04
CA ILE A 35 -55.17 -11.78 35.53
C ILE A 35 -56.10 -10.58 35.27
N GLN A 36 -55.63 -9.32 35.51
CA GLN A 36 -56.44 -8.10 35.24
C GLN A 36 -56.78 -8.00 33.74
N VAL A 37 -55.85 -8.35 32.84
CA VAL A 37 -56.11 -8.36 31.39
C VAL A 37 -57.21 -9.40 31.02
N LEU A 38 -57.11 -10.62 31.58
CA LEU A 38 -58.10 -11.66 31.29
C LEU A 38 -59.46 -11.39 31.87
N ARG A 39 -59.55 -10.59 32.95
CA ARG A 39 -60.81 -10.09 33.51
C ARG A 39 -61.41 -8.91 32.74
N GLY A 40 -60.63 -8.33 31.80
CA GLY A 40 -61.05 -7.14 31.06
C GLY A 40 -60.96 -5.84 31.88
N GLU A 41 -60.28 -5.88 33.04
CA GLU A 41 -60.09 -4.71 33.93
C GLU A 41 -59.07 -3.72 33.36
N ARG A 42 -58.10 -4.21 32.58
CA ARG A 42 -57.06 -3.39 31.94
C ARG A 42 -56.76 -3.89 30.52
N SER A 43 -56.35 -2.96 29.65
CA SER A 43 -55.89 -3.29 28.31
C SER A 43 -54.52 -3.98 28.35
N ALA A 44 -54.36 -5.04 27.55
CA ALA A 44 -53.09 -5.74 27.42
C ALA A 44 -51.95 -4.79 26.99
N ALA A 45 -52.22 -3.95 25.98
CA ALA A 45 -51.26 -3.00 25.45
C ALA A 45 -50.78 -1.97 26.52
N ALA A 46 -51.63 -1.54 27.45
CA ALA A 46 -51.25 -0.60 28.51
C ALA A 46 -50.26 -1.20 29.53
N LEU A 47 -50.18 -2.54 29.60
CA LEU A 47 -49.30 -3.27 30.51
C LEU A 47 -48.11 -3.92 29.78
N GLY A 48 -47.92 -3.69 28.47
CA GLY A 48 -46.88 -4.32 27.65
C GLY A 48 -47.09 -5.83 27.48
N LEU A 49 -48.37 -6.25 27.52
CA LEU A 49 -48.76 -7.64 27.33
C LEU A 49 -49.47 -7.83 25.99
N HIS A 50 -49.34 -9.02 25.46
CA HIS A 50 -50.03 -9.42 24.25
C HIS A 50 -51.24 -10.33 24.60
N LEU A 51 -52.40 -10.04 24.05
CA LEU A 51 -53.63 -10.83 24.18
C LEU A 51 -54.01 -11.39 22.83
N GLU A 52 -54.03 -12.71 22.72
CA GLU A 52 -54.47 -13.38 21.49
C GLU A 52 -55.44 -14.53 21.77
N THR A 53 -56.23 -14.90 20.75
CA THR A 53 -57.12 -16.03 20.81
C THR A 53 -56.59 -17.16 19.96
N ARG A 54 -56.37 -18.33 20.59
CA ARG A 54 -55.82 -19.54 19.91
C ARG A 54 -56.87 -20.67 19.94
N ALA A 55 -56.80 -21.56 18.94
CA ALA A 55 -57.69 -22.75 18.86
C ALA A 55 -57.21 -23.85 19.83
N SER A 56 -55.91 -23.89 20.17
CA SER A 56 -55.35 -24.90 21.08
C SER A 56 -54.74 -24.24 22.32
N ALA A 57 -54.65 -25.01 23.38
CA ALA A 57 -53.99 -24.57 24.62
C ALA A 57 -52.48 -24.40 24.40
N PRO A 58 -51.81 -23.45 25.07
CA PRO A 58 -50.35 -23.31 25.00
C PRO A 58 -49.64 -24.53 25.61
N GLU A 59 -48.49 -24.90 25.01
CA GLU A 59 -47.68 -26.02 25.46
C GLU A 59 -46.41 -25.51 26.19
N GLY A 60 -46.07 -26.16 27.32
CA GLY A 60 -44.89 -25.83 28.08
C GLY A 60 -44.86 -26.51 29.45
N THR A 61 -43.92 -26.11 30.32
CA THR A 61 -43.88 -26.56 31.70
C THR A 61 -44.90 -25.81 32.53
N SER A 62 -45.76 -26.52 33.28
CA SER A 62 -46.75 -25.93 34.20
C SER A 62 -46.32 -26.09 35.66
N ASN A 63 -46.84 -25.22 36.51
CA ASN A 63 -46.83 -25.39 37.93
C ASN A 63 -48.27 -25.51 38.45
N ASP A 64 -48.60 -26.71 38.93
CA ASP A 64 -49.99 -27.03 39.28
C ASP A 64 -50.51 -26.12 40.42
N TRP A 65 -49.69 -25.85 41.42
CA TRP A 65 -50.06 -25.00 42.53
C TRP A 65 -50.40 -23.54 42.09
N LEU A 66 -49.54 -22.96 41.28
CA LEU A 66 -49.80 -21.61 40.71
C LEU A 66 -51.01 -21.63 39.77
N THR A 67 -51.24 -22.67 39.02
CA THR A 67 -52.42 -22.82 38.14
C THR A 67 -53.70 -22.90 38.96
N HIS A 68 -53.71 -23.65 40.07
CA HIS A 68 -54.82 -23.69 41.04
C HIS A 68 -55.12 -22.31 41.64
N LEU A 69 -54.10 -21.58 42.01
CA LEU A 69 -54.20 -20.22 42.58
C LEU A 69 -54.83 -19.24 41.56
N VAL A 70 -54.37 -19.29 40.31
CA VAL A 70 -54.89 -18.43 39.22
C VAL A 70 -56.33 -18.81 38.87
N ALA A 71 -56.66 -20.11 38.80
CA ALA A 71 -58.03 -20.59 38.54
C ALA A 71 -59.02 -20.10 39.62
N ALA A 72 -58.61 -20.16 40.89
CA ALA A 72 -59.41 -19.64 42.00
C ALA A 72 -59.60 -18.12 41.88
N GLN A 73 -58.56 -17.38 41.54
CA GLN A 73 -58.66 -15.92 41.36
C GLN A 73 -59.54 -15.56 40.14
N LEU A 74 -59.47 -16.29 39.04
CA LEU A 74 -60.26 -16.07 37.84
C LEU A 74 -61.69 -16.57 37.99
N ARG A 75 -62.03 -17.32 39.07
CA ARG A 75 -63.30 -18.02 39.31
C ARG A 75 -63.68 -18.96 38.14
N GLN A 76 -62.68 -19.67 37.62
CA GLN A 76 -62.82 -20.59 36.53
C GLN A 76 -62.48 -22.03 36.95
N PRO A 77 -63.03 -23.07 36.35
CA PRO A 77 -62.64 -24.44 36.58
C PRO A 77 -61.17 -24.65 36.18
N LEU A 78 -60.45 -25.51 36.93
CA LEU A 78 -59.02 -25.78 36.71
C LEU A 78 -58.70 -26.23 35.26
N GLU A 79 -59.59 -27.03 34.68
CA GLU A 79 -59.49 -27.53 33.30
C GLU A 79 -59.59 -26.43 32.23
N HIS A 80 -60.12 -25.25 32.63
CA HIS A 80 -60.24 -24.08 31.75
C HIS A 80 -59.08 -23.08 31.90
N VAL A 81 -58.14 -23.32 32.81
CA VAL A 81 -57.01 -22.41 33.04
C VAL A 81 -55.71 -23.18 32.81
N LYS A 82 -54.78 -22.57 32.05
CA LYS A 82 -53.44 -23.08 31.90
C LYS A 82 -52.43 -21.96 32.10
N LEU A 83 -51.44 -22.20 32.97
CA LEU A 83 -50.30 -21.33 33.19
C LEU A 83 -49.04 -22.08 32.78
N VAL A 84 -48.35 -21.59 31.75
CA VAL A 84 -47.30 -22.34 31.08
C VAL A 84 -46.06 -21.47 30.92
N TRP A 85 -44.91 -22.04 31.22
CA TRP A 85 -43.61 -21.44 30.91
C TRP A 85 -43.06 -22.08 29.63
N GLY A 86 -42.49 -21.28 28.74
CA GLY A 86 -41.93 -21.75 27.47
C GLY A 86 -40.83 -22.81 27.67
N ARG A 87 -40.58 -23.64 26.68
CA ARG A 87 -39.63 -24.78 26.73
C ARG A 87 -38.21 -24.43 27.22
N ARG A 88 -37.82 -23.15 27.18
CA ARG A 88 -36.49 -22.65 27.65
C ARG A 88 -36.51 -22.08 29.07
N SER A 89 -37.69 -21.92 29.68
CA SER A 89 -37.86 -21.39 31.03
C SER A 89 -38.47 -22.49 31.91
N LYS A 90 -37.79 -22.85 33.01
CA LYS A 90 -38.37 -23.80 33.97
C LYS A 90 -39.50 -23.09 34.76
N ALA A 91 -40.60 -23.80 34.98
CA ALA A 91 -41.58 -23.36 35.95
C ALA A 91 -40.94 -23.17 37.33
N PRO A 92 -41.23 -22.06 38.02
CA PRO A 92 -40.64 -21.88 39.36
C PRO A 92 -41.13 -22.93 40.33
N GLU A 93 -40.17 -23.47 41.13
CA GLU A 93 -40.52 -24.33 42.27
C GLU A 93 -40.96 -23.39 43.42
N VAL A 94 -42.22 -23.41 43.75
CA VAL A 94 -42.77 -22.66 44.90
C VAL A 94 -42.84 -23.67 46.07
N GLN A 95 -41.98 -23.53 47.03
CA GLN A 95 -42.07 -24.27 48.30
C GLN A 95 -42.94 -23.45 49.27
N VAL A 96 -44.08 -23.97 49.60
CA VAL A 96 -44.91 -23.42 50.65
C VAL A 96 -44.39 -23.94 52.01
N ILE A 97 -43.75 -23.06 52.76
CA ILE A 97 -43.36 -23.38 54.11
C ILE A 97 -44.56 -23.20 55.02
N GLU A 98 -45.20 -24.27 55.43
CA GLU A 98 -46.19 -24.21 56.45
C GLU A 98 -45.55 -23.88 57.81
N GLY A 99 -45.65 -22.67 58.22
CA GLY A 99 -45.23 -22.24 59.56
C GLY A 99 -46.14 -22.88 60.60
N GLY A 100 -45.57 -23.67 61.49
CA GLY A 100 -46.27 -24.45 62.54
C GLY A 100 -46.90 -23.60 63.67
N ALA A 101 -47.41 -22.39 63.40
CA ALA A 101 -48.13 -21.61 64.39
C ALA A 101 -49.64 -21.94 64.29
N VAL A 102 -50.28 -22.29 65.41
CA VAL A 102 -51.73 -22.46 65.55
C VAL A 102 -52.37 -21.10 65.44
N LEU A 103 -52.65 -20.70 64.20
CA LEU A 103 -53.39 -19.47 63.90
C LEU A 103 -54.89 -19.73 63.85
N ASP A 104 -55.66 -18.78 64.39
CA ASP A 104 -57.13 -18.76 64.25
C ASP A 104 -57.53 -18.80 62.77
N ALA A 105 -58.70 -19.37 62.44
CA ALA A 105 -59.15 -19.57 61.05
C ALA A 105 -59.19 -18.25 60.26
N LYS A 106 -59.49 -17.16 60.87
CA LYS A 106 -59.48 -15.80 60.24
C LYS A 106 -58.07 -15.36 59.97
N ALA A 107 -57.17 -15.46 60.94
CA ALA A 107 -55.76 -15.11 60.80
C ALA A 107 -55.05 -16.00 59.72
N ARG A 108 -55.44 -17.25 59.55
CA ARG A 108 -55.00 -18.14 58.46
C ARG A 108 -55.47 -17.65 57.10
N ALA A 109 -56.75 -17.25 56.99
CA ALA A 109 -57.28 -16.73 55.76
C ALA A 109 -56.61 -15.41 55.32
N ASP A 110 -56.40 -14.49 56.30
CA ASP A 110 -55.75 -13.22 56.04
C ASP A 110 -54.24 -13.42 55.65
N ALA A 111 -53.56 -14.32 56.30
CA ALA A 111 -52.16 -14.66 55.96
C ALA A 111 -52.05 -15.31 54.57
N LEU A 112 -52.96 -16.23 54.22
CA LEU A 112 -53.01 -16.86 52.91
C LEU A 112 -53.32 -15.81 51.81
N GLN A 113 -54.21 -14.86 52.09
CA GLN A 113 -54.56 -13.80 51.15
C GLN A 113 -53.43 -12.83 50.94
N ALA A 114 -52.66 -12.50 51.98
CA ALA A 114 -51.45 -11.68 51.88
C ALA A 114 -50.35 -12.41 51.10
N GLN A 115 -50.18 -13.69 51.34
CA GLN A 115 -49.20 -14.53 50.62
C GLN A 115 -49.52 -14.61 49.12
N VAL A 116 -50.79 -14.80 48.76
CA VAL A 116 -51.28 -14.82 47.40
C VAL A 116 -51.03 -13.45 46.72
N ALA A 117 -51.30 -12.36 47.43
CA ALA A 117 -51.08 -10.99 46.93
C ALA A 117 -49.60 -10.74 46.60
N VAL A 118 -48.70 -11.18 47.48
CA VAL A 118 -47.26 -11.09 47.23
C VAL A 118 -46.82 -11.90 46.01
N LEU A 119 -47.22 -13.15 45.92
CA LEU A 119 -46.85 -14.03 44.83
C LEU A 119 -47.38 -13.56 43.47
N THR A 120 -48.60 -13.03 43.41
CA THR A 120 -49.17 -12.51 42.17
C THR A 120 -48.52 -11.18 41.75
N ALA A 121 -48.03 -10.39 42.71
CA ALA A 121 -47.33 -9.13 42.44
C ALA A 121 -45.84 -9.31 42.07
N MET A 122 -45.23 -10.49 42.33
CA MET A 122 -43.84 -10.78 41.95
C MET A 122 -43.65 -10.80 40.44
N GLN A 123 -42.46 -10.43 39.99
CA GLN A 123 -42.03 -10.56 38.59
C GLN A 123 -41.57 -11.98 38.34
N TRP A 124 -42.21 -12.63 37.40
CA TRP A 124 -41.86 -13.98 36.96
C TRP A 124 -41.12 -13.96 35.61
N THR A 125 -40.37 -15.01 35.34
CA THR A 125 -39.88 -15.26 34.00
C THR A 125 -41.10 -15.33 33.06
N PRO A 126 -40.95 -14.92 31.79
CA PRO A 126 -42.07 -14.88 30.85
C PRO A 126 -42.86 -16.16 30.82
N PHE A 127 -44.17 -16.05 30.97
CA PHE A 127 -45.13 -17.13 30.95
C PHE A 127 -46.30 -16.80 30.02
N GLU A 128 -47.07 -17.81 29.64
CA GLU A 128 -48.37 -17.64 28.98
C GLU A 128 -49.46 -18.06 29.95
N LEU A 129 -50.42 -17.21 30.17
CA LEU A 129 -51.61 -17.49 30.96
C LEU A 129 -52.78 -17.60 29.98
N ALA A 130 -53.41 -18.76 29.94
CA ALA A 130 -54.52 -19.04 29.03
C ALA A 130 -55.80 -19.42 29.78
N VAL A 131 -56.91 -18.90 29.29
CA VAL A 131 -58.29 -19.24 29.80
C VAL A 131 -59.12 -19.69 28.61
N ARG A 132 -59.81 -20.82 28.80
CA ARG A 132 -60.74 -21.37 27.82
C ARG A 132 -62.06 -20.63 27.90
N GLN A 133 -62.50 -20.07 26.76
CA GLN A 133 -63.77 -19.37 26.63
C GLN A 133 -64.94 -20.35 26.33
N ALA A 134 -66.18 -19.86 26.45
CA ALA A 134 -67.39 -20.66 26.20
C ALA A 134 -67.48 -21.17 24.73
N ASP A 135 -66.80 -20.51 23.79
CA ASP A 135 -66.71 -20.94 22.38
C ASP A 135 -65.65 -22.03 22.13
N GLY A 136 -64.99 -22.50 23.17
CA GLY A 136 -63.98 -23.55 23.11
C GLY A 136 -62.57 -23.04 22.77
N ARG A 137 -62.39 -21.76 22.44
CA ARG A 137 -61.09 -21.14 22.14
C ARG A 137 -60.35 -20.74 23.40
N TRP A 138 -59.04 -20.64 23.28
CA TRP A 138 -58.20 -20.22 24.39
C TRP A 138 -57.82 -18.77 24.24
N GLN A 139 -58.08 -17.94 25.22
CA GLN A 139 -57.62 -16.58 25.34
C GLN A 139 -56.30 -16.58 26.07
N VAL A 140 -55.20 -16.19 25.41
CA VAL A 140 -53.82 -16.31 25.89
C VAL A 140 -53.24 -14.93 26.10
N VAL A 141 -52.70 -14.69 27.28
CA VAL A 141 -51.93 -13.49 27.63
C VAL A 141 -50.45 -13.85 27.78
N GLY A 142 -49.63 -13.14 27.08
CA GLY A 142 -48.17 -13.31 27.13
C GLY A 142 -47.40 -11.99 27.04
N SER A 143 -46.08 -12.02 27.09
CA SER A 143 -45.25 -10.83 26.91
C SER A 143 -45.27 -10.36 25.45
N ASP A 144 -45.42 -9.07 25.23
CA ASP A 144 -45.33 -8.49 23.90
C ASP A 144 -43.90 -8.44 23.38
N HIS A 145 -43.66 -8.96 22.17
CA HIS A 145 -42.38 -8.99 21.48
C HIS A 145 -42.31 -7.96 20.34
N SER A 146 -43.33 -7.11 20.19
CA SER A 146 -43.45 -6.18 19.06
C SER A 146 -42.32 -5.16 19.00
N ASP A 147 -41.76 -4.75 20.15
CA ASP A 147 -40.71 -3.72 20.25
C ASP A 147 -39.34 -4.17 19.73
N LEU A 148 -39.10 -5.48 19.64
CA LEU A 148 -37.82 -6.01 19.17
C LEU A 148 -37.56 -5.72 17.69
N ALA A 149 -38.58 -5.73 16.88
CA ALA A 149 -38.48 -5.39 15.46
C ALA A 149 -38.20 -3.88 15.28
N ALA A 150 -38.81 -3.05 16.11
CA ALA A 150 -38.57 -1.60 16.14
C ALA A 150 -37.13 -1.27 16.57
N TRP A 151 -36.66 -1.88 17.66
CA TRP A 151 -35.28 -1.72 18.13
C TRP A 151 -34.24 -2.15 17.10
N ARG A 152 -34.39 -3.34 16.47
CA ARG A 152 -33.48 -3.81 15.39
C ARG A 152 -33.44 -2.81 14.24
N ARG A 153 -34.58 -2.32 13.80
CA ARG A 153 -34.68 -1.34 12.72
C ARG A 153 -33.97 -0.03 13.10
N GLN A 154 -34.11 0.46 14.34
CA GLN A 154 -33.41 1.64 14.81
C GLN A 154 -31.89 1.45 14.82
N VAL A 155 -31.39 0.30 15.31
CA VAL A 155 -29.96 0.00 15.32
C VAL A 155 -29.39 -0.11 13.89
N VAL A 156 -30.08 -0.78 12.99
CA VAL A 156 -29.67 -0.86 11.57
C VAL A 156 -29.67 0.52 10.92
N LEU A 157 -30.70 1.33 11.14
CA LEU A 157 -30.76 2.71 10.64
C LEU A 157 -29.62 3.57 11.18
N ALA A 158 -29.28 3.45 12.47
CA ALA A 158 -28.16 4.18 13.09
C ALA A 158 -26.80 3.78 12.48
N LEU A 159 -26.59 2.48 12.22
CA LEU A 159 -25.38 1.97 11.55
C LEU A 159 -25.26 2.48 10.11
N VAL A 160 -26.36 2.43 9.37
CA VAL A 160 -26.41 2.93 7.98
C VAL A 160 -26.16 4.45 7.95
N ALA A 161 -26.84 5.20 8.82
CA ALA A 161 -26.65 6.65 8.93
C ALA A 161 -25.23 7.01 9.29
N GLY A 162 -24.62 6.30 10.24
CA GLY A 162 -23.21 6.47 10.63
C GLY A 162 -22.27 6.22 9.45
N THR A 163 -22.53 5.20 8.64
CA THR A 163 -21.72 4.91 7.43
C THR A 163 -21.85 6.00 6.38
N VAL A 164 -23.08 6.43 6.10
CA VAL A 164 -23.37 7.48 5.13
C VAL A 164 -22.69 8.80 5.54
N LEU A 165 -22.60 9.08 6.85
CA LEU A 165 -21.93 10.27 7.36
C LEU A 165 -20.40 10.16 7.32
N LEU A 166 -19.84 9.00 7.67
CA LEU A 166 -18.39 8.80 7.77
C LEU A 166 -17.71 8.49 6.43
N ALA A 167 -18.43 7.85 5.49
CA ALA A 167 -17.86 7.49 4.19
C ALA A 167 -17.34 8.70 3.38
N PRO A 168 -18.09 9.82 3.23
CA PRO A 168 -17.59 10.99 2.53
C PRO A 168 -16.41 11.64 3.25
N LEU A 169 -16.38 11.64 4.58
CA LEU A 169 -15.26 12.15 5.36
C LEU A 169 -13.99 11.30 5.13
N ALA A 170 -14.12 9.99 5.17
CA ALA A 170 -13.01 9.07 4.89
C ALA A 170 -12.50 9.18 3.44
N ALA A 171 -13.41 9.33 2.48
CA ALA A 171 -13.08 9.55 1.08
C ALA A 171 -12.35 10.90 0.88
N TRP A 172 -12.86 11.97 1.51
CA TRP A 172 -12.24 13.28 1.47
C TRP A 172 -10.82 13.27 2.07
N ALA A 173 -10.64 12.66 3.25
CA ALA A 173 -9.34 12.53 3.89
C ALA A 173 -8.36 11.71 3.03
N SER A 174 -8.81 10.61 2.42
CA SER A 174 -8.00 9.76 1.53
C SER A 174 -7.55 10.53 0.28
N ILE A 175 -8.41 11.37 -0.28
CA ILE A 175 -8.06 12.18 -1.46
C ILE A 175 -7.13 13.33 -1.05
N ARG A 176 -7.39 13.98 0.08
CA ARG A 176 -6.63 15.15 0.54
C ARG A 176 -5.23 14.82 1.02
N LEU A 177 -5.00 13.64 1.59
CA LEU A 177 -3.68 13.18 2.07
C LEU A 177 -2.99 12.24 1.07
N GLY A 178 -3.74 11.32 0.48
CA GLY A 178 -3.17 10.27 -0.37
C GLY A 178 -2.66 10.74 -1.71
N ARG A 179 -3.36 11.67 -2.37
CA ARG A 179 -2.96 12.20 -3.69
C ARG A 179 -1.66 13.02 -3.64
N PRO A 180 -1.51 14.02 -2.73
CA PRO A 180 -0.26 14.78 -2.64
C PRO A 180 0.94 13.91 -2.26
N LEU A 181 0.78 12.98 -1.30
CA LEU A 181 1.85 12.06 -0.91
C LEU A 181 2.29 11.16 -2.06
N ARG A 182 1.34 10.66 -2.86
CA ARG A 182 1.67 9.85 -4.02
C ARG A 182 2.40 10.66 -5.10
N ARG A 183 1.95 11.88 -5.38
CA ARG A 183 2.65 12.80 -6.31
C ARG A 183 4.05 13.13 -5.80
N LEU A 184 4.20 13.38 -4.50
CA LEU A 184 5.50 13.62 -3.88
C LEU A 184 6.42 12.40 -4.01
N ALA A 185 5.89 11.20 -3.79
CA ALA A 185 6.64 9.96 -3.94
C ALA A 185 7.04 9.70 -5.40
N GLU A 186 6.14 9.91 -6.36
CA GLU A 186 6.41 9.77 -7.80
C GLU A 186 7.44 10.83 -8.26
N ALA A 187 7.29 12.08 -7.82
CA ALA A 187 8.26 13.14 -8.09
C ALA A 187 9.62 12.91 -7.39
N SER A 188 9.65 12.23 -6.25
CA SER A 188 10.88 11.86 -5.53
C SER A 188 11.58 10.63 -6.10
N ALA A 189 10.84 9.68 -6.70
CA ALA A 189 11.40 8.48 -7.31
C ALA A 189 12.08 8.76 -8.67
N ASN A 190 11.58 9.75 -9.42
CA ASN A 190 12.15 10.19 -10.69
C ASN A 190 13.22 11.29 -10.49
N VAL A 191 13.99 11.18 -9.43
CA VAL A 191 15.01 12.20 -9.09
C VAL A 191 16.17 12.14 -10.06
N ASP A 192 16.11 12.97 -11.10
CA ASP A 192 17.32 13.60 -11.61
C ASP A 192 17.72 14.69 -10.59
N LEU A 193 18.90 14.58 -9.98
CA LEU A 193 19.44 15.57 -9.03
C LEU A 193 19.49 16.98 -9.61
N GLN A 194 19.27 17.10 -10.91
CA GLN A 194 19.38 18.33 -11.72
C GLN A 194 18.03 18.89 -12.18
N ALA A 195 16.96 18.13 -12.09
CA ALA A 195 15.62 18.65 -12.42
C ALA A 195 15.21 19.64 -11.33
N SER A 196 15.35 20.93 -11.63
CA SER A 196 14.85 22.06 -10.84
C SER A 196 13.31 22.09 -10.76
N THR A 197 12.64 20.97 -11.04
CA THR A 197 11.21 20.89 -10.95
C THR A 197 10.82 21.02 -9.48
N PRO A 198 10.15 22.10 -9.09
CA PRO A 198 9.71 22.26 -7.71
C PRO A 198 8.80 21.09 -7.36
N LEU A 199 9.04 20.48 -6.22
CA LEU A 199 8.16 19.45 -5.71
C LEU A 199 6.76 20.04 -5.50
N PRO A 200 5.68 19.27 -5.77
CA PRO A 200 4.32 19.76 -5.55
C PRO A 200 4.16 20.26 -4.11
N ASP A 201 3.81 21.53 -3.96
CA ASP A 201 3.59 22.21 -2.67
C ASP A 201 2.11 22.17 -2.26
N ASP A 202 1.32 21.34 -2.95
CA ASP A 202 -0.11 21.17 -2.72
C ASP A 202 -0.37 20.23 -1.56
N GLY A 203 -1.34 20.59 -0.68
CA GLY A 203 -1.81 19.67 0.34
C GLY A 203 -1.81 20.26 1.76
N PRO A 204 -2.04 19.43 2.79
CA PRO A 204 -1.95 19.80 4.19
C PRO A 204 -0.58 20.32 4.58
N CYS A 205 -0.51 21.10 5.66
CA CYS A 205 0.71 21.74 6.17
C CYS A 205 1.84 20.71 6.40
N GLU A 206 1.51 19.52 6.85
CA GLU A 206 2.47 18.42 7.09
C GLU A 206 3.13 17.94 5.80
N VAL A 207 2.37 17.86 4.71
CA VAL A 207 2.89 17.48 3.38
C VAL A 207 3.77 18.58 2.81
N GLN A 208 3.39 19.86 2.98
CA GLN A 208 4.20 20.99 2.57
C GLN A 208 5.52 21.07 3.33
N VAL A 209 5.51 20.80 4.64
CA VAL A 209 6.75 20.74 5.45
C VAL A 209 7.67 19.63 4.95
N LEU A 210 7.12 18.45 4.65
CA LEU A 210 7.88 17.33 4.10
C LEU A 210 8.44 17.65 2.70
N ALA A 211 7.64 18.24 1.82
CA ALA A 211 8.08 18.66 0.48
C ALA A 211 9.24 19.66 0.55
N ARG A 212 9.14 20.65 1.45
CA ARG A 212 10.22 21.64 1.68
C ARG A 212 11.49 20.99 2.25
N ALA A 213 11.35 20.04 3.19
CA ALA A 213 12.49 19.33 3.75
C ALA A 213 13.22 18.49 2.69
N ILE A 214 12.47 17.80 1.82
CA ILE A 214 13.03 17.03 0.69
C ILE A 214 13.72 17.97 -0.31
N SER A 215 13.07 19.09 -0.68
CA SER A 215 13.67 20.09 -1.58
C SER A 215 14.97 20.67 -1.03
N ALA A 216 15.00 21.05 0.25
CA ALA A 216 16.20 21.55 0.91
C ALA A 216 17.30 20.48 1.00
N GLY A 217 16.95 19.22 1.19
CA GLY A 217 17.90 18.11 1.15
C GLY A 217 18.51 17.91 -0.24
N ARG A 218 17.69 18.01 -1.30
CA ARG A 218 18.14 17.94 -2.70
C ARG A 218 19.10 19.08 -3.04
N GLU A 219 18.75 20.31 -2.65
CA GLU A 219 19.59 21.48 -2.89
C GLU A 219 20.97 21.31 -2.25
N ARG A 220 21.03 20.86 -0.99
CA ARG A 220 22.30 20.60 -0.30
C ARG A 220 23.15 19.53 -1.01
N LEU A 221 22.50 18.45 -1.48
CA LEU A 221 23.20 17.41 -2.24
C LEU A 221 23.75 17.96 -3.56
N HIS A 222 22.97 18.81 -4.24
CA HIS A 222 23.40 19.45 -5.46
C HIS A 222 24.57 20.42 -5.24
N GLU A 223 24.52 21.25 -4.20
CA GLU A 223 25.62 22.14 -3.80
C GLU A 223 26.89 21.34 -3.46
N GLN A 224 26.78 20.25 -2.69
CA GLN A 224 27.91 19.39 -2.36
C GLN A 224 28.54 18.74 -3.60
N ALA A 225 27.69 18.26 -4.54
CA ALA A 225 28.20 17.70 -5.79
C ALA A 225 28.90 18.75 -6.65
N GLN A 226 28.38 19.99 -6.72
CA GLN A 226 29.03 21.09 -7.41
C GLN A 226 30.36 21.47 -6.76
N GLU A 227 30.43 21.51 -5.45
CA GLU A 227 31.66 21.82 -4.71
C GLU A 227 32.72 20.73 -4.94
N MET A 228 32.33 19.45 -4.90
CA MET A 228 33.22 18.32 -5.21
C MET A 228 33.75 18.42 -6.65
N THR A 229 32.92 18.78 -7.60
CA THR A 229 33.35 18.95 -9.00
C THR A 229 34.32 20.11 -9.15
N ARG A 230 34.09 21.24 -8.45
CA ARG A 230 35.03 22.36 -8.43
C ARG A 230 36.37 21.99 -7.82
N MET A 231 36.36 21.24 -6.70
CA MET A 231 37.56 20.73 -6.07
C MET A 231 38.35 19.80 -7.00
N LEU A 232 37.68 18.85 -7.66
CA LEU A 232 38.31 17.97 -8.63
C LEU A 232 38.92 18.73 -9.81
N ALA A 233 38.27 19.78 -10.29
CA ALA A 233 38.82 20.65 -11.35
C ALA A 233 40.08 21.41 -10.91
N ALA A 234 40.12 21.90 -9.68
CA ALA A 234 41.32 22.52 -9.11
C ALA A 234 42.49 21.53 -8.96
N VAL A 235 42.21 20.35 -8.40
CA VAL A 235 43.23 19.28 -8.27
C VAL A 235 43.75 18.84 -9.63
N ALA A 236 42.89 18.70 -10.63
CA ALA A 236 43.34 18.36 -11.98
C ALA A 236 44.25 19.41 -12.60
N HIS A 237 43.91 20.70 -12.42
CA HIS A 237 44.75 21.79 -12.87
C HIS A 237 46.15 21.74 -12.19
N ASP A 238 46.15 21.52 -10.87
CA ASP A 238 47.41 21.47 -10.10
C ASP A 238 48.26 20.23 -10.43
N LEU A 239 47.63 19.12 -10.85
CA LEU A 239 48.33 17.93 -11.34
C LEU A 239 48.90 18.12 -12.75
N ARG A 240 48.26 18.90 -13.61
CA ARG A 240 48.71 19.13 -14.98
C ARG A 240 50.07 19.88 -15.01
N THR A 241 50.30 20.80 -14.07
CA THR A 241 51.55 21.56 -13.97
C THR A 241 52.78 20.67 -13.78
N PRO A 242 52.84 19.76 -12.76
CA PRO A 242 53.97 18.84 -12.60
C PRO A 242 54.09 17.84 -13.75
N LEU A 243 52.98 17.39 -14.37
CA LEU A 243 53.00 16.52 -15.54
C LEU A 243 53.69 17.19 -16.73
N THR A 244 53.43 18.49 -16.98
CA THR A 244 54.12 19.28 -18.00
C THR A 244 55.62 19.35 -17.68
N GLY A 245 55.99 19.57 -16.41
CA GLY A 245 57.40 19.55 -15.98
C GLY A 245 58.06 18.19 -16.19
N LEU A 246 57.36 17.08 -15.94
CA LEU A 246 57.84 15.72 -16.20
C LEU A 246 58.02 15.47 -17.73
N ARG A 247 57.09 15.96 -18.54
CA ARG A 247 57.17 15.85 -20.03
C ARG A 247 58.42 16.56 -20.56
N LEU A 248 58.71 17.76 -20.11
CA LEU A 248 59.93 18.48 -20.47
C LEU A 248 61.20 17.73 -20.05
N ARG A 249 61.22 17.10 -18.86
CA ARG A 249 62.36 16.29 -18.41
C ARG A 249 62.50 15.00 -19.23
N ALA A 250 61.43 14.42 -19.68
CA ALA A 250 61.45 13.22 -20.55
C ALA A 250 62.15 13.49 -21.88
N GLU A 251 62.12 14.72 -22.41
CA GLU A 251 62.80 15.12 -23.65
C GLU A 251 64.32 15.02 -23.55
N PHE A 252 64.89 15.12 -22.33
CA PHE A 252 66.32 14.97 -22.08
C PHE A 252 66.72 13.53 -21.72
N ALA A 253 65.78 12.57 -21.71
CA ALA A 253 66.10 11.18 -21.41
C ALA A 253 66.54 10.40 -22.67
N PRO A 254 67.17 9.24 -22.54
CA PRO A 254 67.48 8.35 -23.68
C PRO A 254 66.20 8.01 -24.45
N PRO A 255 66.24 7.92 -25.81
CA PRO A 255 65.05 7.84 -26.67
C PRO A 255 64.00 6.78 -26.25
N GLN A 256 64.46 5.58 -25.88
CA GLN A 256 63.55 4.49 -25.44
C GLN A 256 62.90 4.77 -24.09
N GLN A 257 63.59 5.51 -23.19
CA GLN A 257 63.11 5.87 -21.87
C GLN A 257 62.18 7.08 -21.97
N ALA A 258 62.53 8.06 -22.83
CA ALA A 258 61.70 9.21 -23.18
C ALA A 258 60.33 8.79 -23.70
N ALA A 259 60.26 7.89 -24.67
CA ALA A 259 59.02 7.41 -25.23
C ALA A 259 58.11 6.74 -24.18
N ARG A 260 58.68 5.95 -23.27
CA ARG A 260 57.88 5.33 -22.18
C ARG A 260 57.36 6.38 -21.19
N MET A 261 58.21 7.35 -20.79
CA MET A 261 57.82 8.42 -19.87
C MET A 261 56.74 9.30 -20.47
N VAL A 262 56.84 9.68 -21.73
CA VAL A 262 55.81 10.45 -22.44
C VAL A 262 54.48 9.69 -22.49
N ALA A 263 54.50 8.39 -22.85
CA ALA A 263 53.28 7.55 -22.88
C ALA A 263 52.63 7.43 -21.48
N ASP A 264 53.44 7.35 -20.40
CA ASP A 264 52.90 7.31 -19.04
C ASP A 264 52.27 8.64 -18.62
N ILE A 265 52.88 9.79 -18.99
CA ILE A 265 52.38 11.14 -18.74
C ILE A 265 51.08 11.37 -19.51
N GLU A 266 51.01 11.02 -20.79
CA GLU A 266 49.79 11.12 -21.62
C GLU A 266 48.65 10.28 -21.03
N ARG A 267 48.98 9.09 -20.51
CA ARG A 267 48.00 8.25 -19.82
C ARG A 267 47.46 8.87 -18.55
N MET A 268 48.32 9.52 -17.74
CA MET A 268 47.91 10.22 -16.52
C MET A 268 47.02 11.43 -16.87
N ASP A 269 47.36 12.21 -17.89
CA ASP A 269 46.54 13.35 -18.34
C ASP A 269 45.15 12.89 -18.84
N ALA A 270 45.09 11.81 -19.62
CA ALA A 270 43.86 11.20 -20.04
C ALA A 270 42.99 10.71 -18.87
N MET A 271 43.60 10.14 -17.81
CA MET A 271 42.86 9.73 -16.61
C MET A 271 42.27 10.93 -15.86
N ILE A 272 43.03 12.00 -15.72
CA ILE A 272 42.58 13.25 -15.08
C ILE A 272 41.36 13.81 -15.84
N GLU A 273 41.45 13.90 -17.16
CA GLU A 273 40.33 14.36 -18.00
C GLU A 273 39.09 13.46 -17.84
N GLN A 274 39.26 12.13 -17.83
CA GLN A 274 38.11 11.20 -17.62
C GLN A 274 37.42 11.39 -16.28
N VAL A 275 38.20 11.66 -15.17
CA VAL A 275 37.62 11.93 -13.85
C VAL A 275 36.83 13.24 -13.84
N LEU A 276 37.44 14.31 -14.42
CA LEU A 276 36.78 15.61 -14.52
C LEU A 276 35.52 15.53 -15.35
N ASP A 277 35.57 14.82 -16.43
CA ASP A 277 34.47 14.65 -17.33
C ASP A 277 33.34 13.87 -16.65
N TYR A 278 33.65 12.80 -15.91
CA TYR A 278 32.64 12.08 -15.11
C TYR A 278 31.95 13.02 -14.12
N ALA A 279 32.73 13.76 -13.32
CA ALA A 279 32.19 14.67 -12.32
C ALA A 279 31.34 15.82 -12.91
N ARG A 280 31.76 16.39 -14.05
CA ARG A 280 30.99 17.42 -14.75
C ARG A 280 29.69 16.85 -15.36
N GLY A 281 29.77 15.66 -15.95
CA GLY A 281 28.64 15.01 -16.58
C GLY A 281 27.50 14.70 -15.63
N GLU A 282 27.77 14.47 -14.35
CA GLU A 282 26.73 14.28 -13.32
C GLU A 282 25.96 15.56 -12.98
N LEU A 283 26.53 16.73 -13.21
CA LEU A 283 25.99 18.04 -12.80
C LEU A 283 25.43 18.89 -13.94
N GLN A 284 25.67 18.51 -15.19
CA GLN A 284 25.12 19.26 -16.32
C GLN A 284 23.61 19.00 -16.48
N PRO A 285 22.77 20.04 -16.63
CA PRO A 285 21.37 19.83 -16.93
C PRO A 285 21.22 19.12 -18.27
N LEU A 286 20.29 18.15 -18.32
CA LEU A 286 20.01 17.41 -19.53
C LEU A 286 19.31 18.31 -20.55
N GLN A 287 19.89 18.44 -21.73
CA GLN A 287 19.34 19.26 -22.81
C GLN A 287 18.69 18.36 -23.87
N MET A 288 17.40 18.05 -23.67
CA MET A 288 16.65 17.20 -24.58
C MET A 288 16.22 18.00 -25.80
N HIS A 289 16.82 17.67 -26.95
CA HIS A 289 16.47 18.27 -28.26
C HIS A 289 16.11 17.18 -29.26
N PRO A 290 15.29 17.48 -30.28
CA PRO A 290 15.11 16.61 -31.44
C PRO A 290 16.45 16.45 -32.16
N LEU A 291 16.88 15.24 -32.36
CA LEU A 291 18.12 14.90 -33.08
C LEU A 291 17.93 13.67 -33.97
N ASP A 292 18.81 13.50 -34.94
CA ASP A 292 18.90 12.27 -35.71
C ASP A 292 20.07 11.43 -35.17
N LEU A 293 19.73 10.31 -34.50
CA LEU A 293 20.74 9.41 -33.93
C LEU A 293 21.61 8.76 -35.02
N ALA A 294 21.08 8.53 -36.25
CA ALA A 294 21.87 7.95 -37.31
C ALA A 294 23.04 8.89 -37.70
N VAL A 295 22.75 10.18 -37.85
CA VAL A 295 23.77 11.22 -38.11
C VAL A 295 24.80 11.28 -36.99
N LEU A 296 24.33 11.29 -35.73
CA LEU A 296 25.23 11.32 -34.58
C LEU A 296 26.18 10.10 -34.54
N LEU A 297 25.65 8.90 -34.84
CA LEU A 297 26.43 7.68 -34.89
C LEU A 297 27.43 7.69 -36.01
N GLU A 298 27.06 8.16 -37.21
CA GLU A 298 27.97 8.35 -38.33
C GLU A 298 29.12 9.29 -38.00
N GLU A 299 28.84 10.42 -37.32
CA GLU A 299 29.88 11.33 -36.86
C GLU A 299 30.85 10.69 -35.85
N CYS A 300 30.34 9.83 -34.94
CA CYS A 300 31.17 9.04 -34.02
C CYS A 300 32.06 8.06 -34.76
N VAL A 301 31.51 7.37 -35.79
CA VAL A 301 32.24 6.44 -36.65
C VAL A 301 33.35 7.16 -37.42
N GLN A 302 33.04 8.31 -38.04
CA GLN A 302 34.04 9.10 -38.76
C GLN A 302 35.17 9.58 -37.84
N SER A 303 34.81 10.02 -36.63
CA SER A 303 35.80 10.42 -35.62
C SER A 303 36.70 9.24 -35.19
N ALA A 304 36.11 8.02 -35.05
CA ALA A 304 36.86 6.82 -34.69
C ALA A 304 37.82 6.38 -35.84
N LEU A 305 37.35 6.43 -37.10
CA LEU A 305 38.17 6.12 -38.29
C LEU A 305 39.38 7.07 -38.40
N LEU A 306 39.18 8.37 -38.14
CA LEU A 306 40.29 9.36 -38.11
C LEU A 306 41.32 9.07 -37.02
N ARG A 307 40.94 8.41 -35.93
CA ARG A 307 41.82 7.93 -34.85
C ARG A 307 42.50 6.59 -35.19
N GLY A 308 42.16 5.97 -36.35
CA GLY A 308 42.71 4.69 -36.77
C GLY A 308 42.02 3.45 -36.21
N ILE A 309 40.81 3.62 -35.62
CA ILE A 309 40.03 2.53 -35.10
C ILE A 309 39.31 1.82 -36.25
N ASP A 310 39.42 0.49 -36.30
CA ASP A 310 38.66 -0.34 -37.25
C ASP A 310 37.21 -0.48 -36.79
N ILE A 311 36.31 0.29 -37.41
CA ILE A 311 34.90 0.37 -37.02
C ILE A 311 33.97 0.26 -38.23
N SER A 312 32.87 -0.49 -38.08
CA SER A 312 31.77 -0.56 -39.02
C SER A 312 30.46 -0.15 -38.39
N PHE A 313 29.55 0.45 -39.21
CA PHE A 313 28.21 0.84 -38.76
C PHE A 313 27.13 0.14 -39.55
N ASP A 314 26.12 -0.38 -38.87
CA ASP A 314 24.94 -1.06 -39.41
C ASP A 314 23.69 -0.45 -38.76
N GLY A 315 22.94 0.34 -39.48
CA GLY A 315 21.76 1.03 -38.93
C GLY A 315 20.90 1.65 -40.04
N PRO A 316 19.74 2.23 -39.67
CA PRO A 316 18.88 2.94 -40.61
C PRO A 316 19.51 4.28 -41.04
N ASP A 317 19.20 4.75 -42.25
CA ASP A 317 19.67 6.04 -42.80
C ASP A 317 19.20 7.23 -41.96
N THR A 318 18.07 7.15 -41.24
CA THR A 318 17.52 8.16 -40.37
C THR A 318 16.91 7.54 -39.11
N LEU A 319 17.19 8.13 -37.95
CA LEU A 319 16.67 7.66 -36.68
C LEU A 319 16.37 8.86 -35.77
N ARG A 320 15.16 9.43 -35.95
CA ARG A 320 14.74 10.61 -35.18
C ARG A 320 14.48 10.25 -33.73
N TRP A 321 15.08 11.00 -32.83
CA TRP A 321 15.00 10.78 -31.39
C TRP A 321 14.97 12.10 -30.60
N GLN A 322 14.65 12.00 -29.33
CA GLN A 322 14.79 13.11 -28.37
C GLN A 322 15.96 12.78 -27.43
N GLY A 323 16.95 13.67 -27.34
CA GLY A 323 18.11 13.43 -26.50
C GLY A 323 19.07 14.59 -26.43
N ASP A 324 20.08 14.46 -25.57
CA ASP A 324 21.22 15.38 -25.48
C ASP A 324 22.35 14.83 -26.35
N ALA A 325 22.55 15.46 -27.51
CA ALA A 325 23.53 15.00 -28.52
C ALA A 325 24.95 14.94 -27.95
N LEU A 326 25.33 15.88 -27.07
CA LEU A 326 26.68 15.94 -26.48
C LEU A 326 26.92 14.77 -25.52
N LEU A 327 25.96 14.49 -24.64
CA LEU A 327 26.06 13.40 -23.69
C LEU A 327 25.99 12.02 -24.39
N LEU A 328 25.11 11.87 -25.40
CA LEU A 328 25.02 10.64 -26.19
C LEU A 328 26.31 10.38 -26.95
N ARG A 329 26.85 11.39 -27.63
CA ARG A 329 28.16 11.27 -28.31
C ARG A 329 29.21 10.77 -27.36
N ARG A 330 29.32 11.39 -26.18
CA ARG A 330 30.29 11.02 -25.16
C ARG A 330 30.13 9.58 -24.67
N ALA A 331 28.88 9.12 -24.48
CA ALA A 331 28.63 7.73 -24.09
C ALA A 331 29.07 6.75 -25.19
N ILE A 332 28.75 7.05 -26.45
CA ILE A 332 29.12 6.24 -27.62
C ILE A 332 30.66 6.20 -27.78
N ASP A 333 31.33 7.34 -27.74
CA ASP A 333 32.80 7.40 -27.84
C ASP A 333 33.46 6.58 -26.73
N ASN A 334 32.98 6.65 -25.47
CA ASN A 334 33.48 5.82 -24.37
C ASN A 334 33.30 4.31 -24.62
N LEU A 335 32.18 3.91 -25.23
CA LEU A 335 31.93 2.50 -25.58
C LEU A 335 32.83 2.06 -26.75
N ILE A 336 33.02 2.90 -27.76
CA ILE A 336 33.92 2.64 -28.91
C ILE A 336 35.37 2.50 -28.43
N ASP A 337 35.84 3.44 -27.61
CA ASP A 337 37.19 3.40 -27.05
C ASP A 337 37.45 2.18 -26.16
N ASN A 338 36.39 1.74 -25.45
CA ASN A 338 36.47 0.52 -24.67
C ASN A 338 36.55 -0.73 -25.57
N ALA A 339 35.74 -0.81 -26.60
CA ALA A 339 35.75 -1.93 -27.58
C ALA A 339 37.07 -2.00 -28.33
N ASP A 340 37.59 -0.90 -28.83
CA ASP A 340 38.91 -0.83 -29.51
C ASP A 340 40.03 -1.33 -28.61
N ARG A 341 40.07 -0.86 -27.36
CA ARG A 341 41.10 -1.22 -26.37
C ARG A 341 41.20 -2.74 -26.14
N TYR A 342 40.08 -3.45 -26.14
CA TYR A 342 40.03 -4.87 -25.78
C TYR A 342 39.98 -5.80 -26.99
N ALA A 343 39.59 -5.35 -28.19
CA ALA A 343 39.37 -6.19 -29.35
C ALA A 343 39.99 -5.67 -30.65
N GLY A 344 40.30 -4.38 -30.77
CA GLY A 344 40.92 -3.77 -31.98
C GLY A 344 39.94 -3.63 -33.18
N ALA A 345 38.75 -4.22 -33.14
CA ALA A 345 37.73 -4.07 -34.17
C ALA A 345 36.36 -3.87 -33.52
N VAL A 346 35.64 -2.86 -33.98
CA VAL A 346 34.36 -2.42 -33.38
C VAL A 346 33.24 -2.52 -34.43
N GLN A 347 32.09 -3.01 -34.00
CA GLN A 347 30.87 -2.97 -34.82
C GLN A 347 29.80 -2.19 -34.06
N LEU A 348 29.32 -1.11 -34.67
CA LEU A 348 28.24 -0.31 -34.15
C LEU A 348 26.94 -0.65 -34.84
N ARG A 349 25.88 -0.90 -34.12
CA ARG A 349 24.53 -1.16 -34.66
C ARG A 349 23.49 -0.29 -33.98
N ALA A 350 22.55 0.21 -34.77
CA ALA A 350 21.39 0.94 -34.28
C ALA A 350 20.09 0.30 -34.76
N ALA A 351 19.12 0.18 -33.85
CA ALA A 351 17.78 -0.31 -34.14
C ALA A 351 16.74 0.32 -33.22
N VAL A 352 15.48 0.31 -33.62
CA VAL A 352 14.36 0.74 -32.77
C VAL A 352 13.45 -0.45 -32.52
N CYS A 353 13.16 -0.71 -31.26
CA CYS A 353 12.21 -1.72 -30.82
C CYS A 353 11.07 -1.05 -30.04
N GLY A 354 9.90 -0.84 -30.69
CA GLY A 354 8.80 -0.11 -30.09
C GLY A 354 9.18 1.35 -29.83
N ASN A 355 9.21 1.75 -28.55
CA ASN A 355 9.52 3.11 -28.11
C ASN A 355 10.93 3.24 -27.48
N VAL A 356 11.82 2.30 -27.75
CA VAL A 356 13.18 2.26 -27.23
C VAL A 356 14.17 2.18 -28.39
N ALA A 357 15.17 3.09 -28.40
CA ALA A 357 16.28 2.98 -29.33
C ALA A 357 17.36 2.09 -28.70
N HIS A 358 17.88 1.14 -29.49
CA HIS A 358 18.97 0.23 -29.15
C HIS A 358 20.21 0.64 -29.90
N LEU A 359 21.27 1.02 -29.19
CA LEU A 359 22.58 1.30 -29.76
C LEU A 359 23.53 0.23 -29.22
N ASP A 360 23.98 -0.66 -30.07
CA ASP A 360 24.87 -1.77 -29.73
C ASP A 360 26.30 -1.46 -30.19
N VAL A 361 27.24 -1.38 -29.26
CA VAL A 361 28.67 -1.37 -29.53
C VAL A 361 29.20 -2.78 -29.27
N MET A 362 29.67 -3.45 -30.31
CA MET A 362 30.04 -4.84 -30.28
C MET A 362 31.53 -5.01 -30.54
N ASP A 363 32.18 -5.83 -29.75
CA ASP A 363 33.58 -6.22 -29.91
C ASP A 363 33.74 -7.75 -29.99
N ARG A 364 34.97 -8.20 -30.32
CA ARG A 364 35.38 -9.61 -30.30
C ARG A 364 36.50 -9.87 -29.26
N GLY A 365 36.51 -9.12 -28.20
CA GLY A 365 37.46 -9.27 -27.10
C GLY A 365 37.18 -10.47 -26.19
N PRO A 366 37.79 -10.52 -25.01
CA PRO A 366 37.65 -11.63 -24.07
C PRO A 366 36.25 -11.72 -23.43
N GLY A 367 35.39 -10.72 -23.64
CA GLY A 367 34.09 -10.64 -22.99
C GLY A 367 34.16 -10.27 -21.50
N ILE A 368 33.03 -10.34 -20.82
CA ILE A 368 32.88 -10.04 -19.39
C ILE A 368 32.04 -11.14 -18.75
N ASP A 369 32.53 -11.68 -17.63
CA ASP A 369 31.80 -12.65 -16.82
C ASP A 369 30.50 -12.07 -16.29
N GLU A 370 29.44 -12.86 -16.23
CA GLU A 370 28.12 -12.41 -15.81
C GLU A 370 28.12 -11.81 -14.39
N ALA A 371 28.90 -12.39 -13.49
CA ALA A 371 29.06 -11.91 -12.12
C ALA A 371 29.69 -10.50 -12.02
N ASP A 372 30.50 -10.12 -13.01
CA ASP A 372 31.19 -8.84 -13.04
C ASP A 372 30.41 -7.73 -13.75
N ARG A 373 29.41 -8.04 -14.56
CA ARG A 373 28.69 -7.07 -15.40
C ARG A 373 28.15 -5.91 -14.60
N THR A 374 27.43 -6.16 -13.52
CA THR A 374 26.84 -5.10 -12.67
C THR A 374 27.93 -4.29 -11.95
N ARG A 375 29.01 -4.93 -11.52
CA ARG A 375 30.13 -4.28 -10.84
C ARG A 375 30.88 -3.32 -11.77
N LEU A 376 31.09 -3.70 -13.02
CA LEU A 376 31.84 -2.91 -14.00
C LEU A 376 31.09 -1.67 -14.52
N LEU A 377 29.80 -1.55 -14.26
CA LEU A 377 29.02 -0.33 -14.48
C LEU A 377 29.21 0.72 -13.38
N GLN A 378 29.86 0.37 -12.28
CA GLN A 378 30.19 1.31 -11.21
C GLN A 378 31.49 2.07 -11.52
N PRO A 379 31.63 3.33 -11.10
CA PRO A 379 32.84 4.11 -11.31
C PRO A 379 34.09 3.43 -10.69
N PHE A 380 35.23 3.57 -11.37
CA PHE A 380 36.54 3.07 -10.93
C PHE A 380 36.64 1.53 -10.83
N GLN A 381 35.67 0.78 -11.31
CA GLN A 381 35.71 -0.67 -11.32
C GLN A 381 36.41 -1.18 -12.60
N ARG A 382 37.22 -2.23 -12.43
CA ARG A 382 37.95 -2.88 -13.51
C ARG A 382 37.93 -4.40 -13.31
N SER A 383 37.91 -5.17 -14.44
CA SER A 383 38.06 -6.63 -14.36
C SER A 383 39.50 -7.00 -13.93
N GLU A 384 39.67 -8.17 -13.34
CA GLU A 384 41.00 -8.66 -12.94
C GLU A 384 41.94 -8.86 -14.15
N SER A 385 41.42 -9.29 -15.28
CA SER A 385 42.15 -9.43 -16.53
C SER A 385 42.64 -8.09 -17.11
N SER A 386 41.98 -6.96 -16.77
CA SER A 386 42.34 -5.61 -17.25
C SER A 386 43.31 -4.84 -16.33
N ARG A 387 43.75 -5.43 -15.21
CA ARG A 387 44.73 -4.80 -14.26
C ARG A 387 46.15 -4.70 -14.81
N SER A 388 46.45 -5.29 -15.98
CA SER A 388 47.74 -5.14 -16.60
C SER A 388 48.00 -3.67 -16.97
N ARG A 389 49.22 -3.19 -16.76
CA ARG A 389 49.61 -1.78 -17.05
C ARG A 389 49.46 -1.41 -18.53
N ALA A 390 49.37 -2.40 -19.45
CA ALA A 390 49.26 -2.19 -20.89
C ALA A 390 47.86 -1.68 -21.34
N THR A 391 46.77 -1.96 -20.57
CA THR A 391 45.39 -1.60 -20.91
C THR A 391 44.85 -0.44 -20.07
N GLY A 392 45.71 0.51 -19.66
CA GLY A 392 45.38 1.58 -18.72
C GLY A 392 44.16 2.44 -19.08
N GLY A 393 43.23 2.55 -18.14
CA GLY A 393 42.09 3.48 -18.14
C GLY A 393 41.56 3.62 -16.73
N ALA A 394 40.90 4.75 -16.38
CA ALA A 394 40.38 5.05 -15.05
C ALA A 394 39.23 4.14 -14.61
N GLY A 395 38.66 3.28 -15.47
CA GLY A 395 37.47 2.49 -15.16
C GLY A 395 36.19 3.31 -15.12
N LEU A 396 36.16 4.42 -15.86
CA LEU A 396 35.02 5.36 -15.86
C LEU A 396 34.17 5.27 -17.13
N GLY A 397 34.67 4.73 -18.25
CA GLY A 397 33.96 4.76 -19.53
C GLY A 397 32.60 4.09 -19.50
N LEU A 398 32.50 2.86 -18.94
CA LEU A 398 31.22 2.16 -18.78
C LEU A 398 30.28 2.89 -17.81
N ALA A 399 30.81 3.46 -16.72
CA ALA A 399 30.02 4.23 -15.76
C ALA A 399 29.44 5.51 -16.40
N VAL A 400 30.22 6.21 -17.23
CA VAL A 400 29.73 7.38 -18.01
C VAL A 400 28.59 6.95 -18.93
N ALA A 401 28.77 5.90 -19.72
CA ALA A 401 27.72 5.41 -20.63
C ALA A 401 26.47 4.96 -19.89
N ALA A 402 26.62 4.26 -18.75
CA ALA A 402 25.50 3.85 -17.90
C ALA A 402 24.76 5.05 -17.30
N ASN A 403 25.48 6.10 -16.89
CA ASN A 403 24.88 7.33 -16.37
C ASN A 403 24.08 8.05 -17.48
N VAL A 404 24.65 8.21 -18.65
CA VAL A 404 23.97 8.84 -19.80
C VAL A 404 22.70 8.06 -20.17
N ALA A 405 22.76 6.71 -20.21
CA ALA A 405 21.59 5.87 -20.46
C ALA A 405 20.45 6.16 -19.46
N ARG A 406 20.75 6.13 -18.14
CA ARG A 406 19.77 6.41 -17.08
C ARG A 406 19.14 7.78 -17.22
N ARG A 407 19.92 8.78 -17.57
CA ARG A 407 19.45 10.15 -17.79
C ARG A 407 18.50 10.27 -18.98
N HIS A 408 18.66 9.40 -19.99
CA HIS A 408 17.74 9.27 -21.13
C HIS A 408 16.65 8.22 -20.90
N ALA A 409 16.23 7.98 -19.65
CA ALA A 409 15.20 7.03 -19.26
C ALA A 409 15.43 5.61 -19.79
N GLY A 410 16.68 5.21 -19.89
CA GLY A 410 17.14 3.93 -20.37
C GLY A 410 18.16 3.26 -19.45
N GLU A 411 18.90 2.29 -19.98
CA GLU A 411 19.94 1.55 -19.26
C GLU A 411 21.07 1.10 -20.18
N LEU A 412 22.24 0.83 -19.61
CA LEU A 412 23.34 0.16 -20.31
C LEU A 412 23.37 -1.32 -19.92
N GLN A 413 23.26 -2.19 -20.91
CA GLN A 413 23.32 -3.64 -20.74
C GLN A 413 24.62 -4.18 -21.32
N LEU A 414 25.31 -5.06 -20.57
CA LEU A 414 26.49 -5.78 -21.02
C LEU A 414 26.10 -7.22 -21.34
N LEU A 415 26.11 -7.59 -22.63
CA LEU A 415 25.64 -8.88 -23.11
C LEU A 415 26.79 -9.68 -23.72
N HIS A 416 26.71 -10.99 -23.63
CA HIS A 416 27.64 -11.88 -24.33
C HIS A 416 27.38 -11.86 -25.83
N ARG A 417 28.44 -11.75 -26.65
CA ARG A 417 28.33 -11.87 -28.10
C ARG A 417 28.50 -13.33 -28.55
N GLU A 418 27.60 -13.82 -29.39
CA GLU A 418 27.76 -15.14 -30.00
C GLU A 418 29.06 -15.22 -30.80
N GLY A 419 29.86 -16.24 -30.53
CA GLY A 419 31.19 -16.39 -31.11
C GLY A 419 32.34 -15.68 -30.39
N GLY A 420 32.04 -15.14 -29.18
CA GLY A 420 33.01 -14.44 -28.31
C GLY A 420 32.96 -12.92 -28.43
N GLY A 421 33.23 -12.25 -27.33
CA GLY A 421 33.24 -10.78 -27.21
C GLY A 421 32.12 -10.22 -26.33
N LEU A 422 31.95 -8.90 -26.41
CA LEU A 422 30.97 -8.14 -25.65
C LEU A 422 30.03 -7.36 -26.57
N ILE A 423 28.77 -7.24 -26.16
CA ILE A 423 27.82 -6.28 -26.70
C ILE A 423 27.50 -5.31 -25.57
N ALA A 424 27.93 -4.08 -25.71
CA ALA A 424 27.52 -2.98 -24.84
C ALA A 424 26.29 -2.32 -25.48
N ARG A 425 25.10 -2.64 -24.96
CA ARG A 425 23.80 -2.17 -25.48
C ARG A 425 23.34 -0.99 -24.69
N LEU A 426 23.32 0.18 -25.32
CA LEU A 426 22.75 1.39 -24.77
C LEU A 426 21.27 1.46 -25.16
N LEU A 427 20.39 1.32 -24.21
CA LEU A 427 18.96 1.49 -24.35
C LEU A 427 18.60 2.95 -24.06
N LEU A 428 17.84 3.58 -24.96
CA LEU A 428 17.35 4.93 -24.77
C LEU A 428 15.82 4.90 -24.78
N GLY A 429 15.19 5.33 -23.67
CA GLY A 429 13.76 5.46 -23.59
C GLY A 429 13.27 6.66 -24.37
N SER A 430 12.07 6.59 -24.96
CA SER A 430 11.40 7.81 -25.45
C SER A 430 10.99 8.64 -24.25
N ALA A 431 11.43 9.89 -24.20
CA ALA A 431 10.79 10.87 -23.34
C ALA A 431 9.38 11.13 -23.89
N CYS A 432 8.34 10.61 -23.20
CA CYS A 432 6.95 10.95 -23.48
C CYS A 432 6.68 12.41 -23.16
#